data_9badb546a1a962a2145a6f6e65ece95d
#
_entry.id   9badb546a1a962a2145a6f6e65ece95d
#
_cell.length_a   1.000
_cell.length_b   1.000
_cell.length_c   1.000
_cell.angle_alpha   90.00
_cell.angle_beta   90.00
_cell.angle_gamma   90.00
#
_symmetry.space_group_name_H-M   'P 1'
#
loop_
_entity.id
_entity.type
_entity.pdbx_description
1 polymer ?
#
loop_
_entity_poly.entity_id
_entity_poly.type
_entity_poly.pdbx_seq_one_letter_code
_entity_poly.pdbx_strand_id
1 'polypeptide(L)'
;MSDLSDKKCIPCEGNIPPFDKKEIHKYLKKVDGWDVKHDNEKSYFLIKEFKFRNFFESQNFVNKVGMIAEKEGHHPDISFGWGYCKIKIFTHAIKGLAESDFILAAKIDKI
;
A
#
# COMPACT_ATOMS: atom_id res chain seq x y z
N MET A 1 -9.48 -20.20 0.68
CA MET A 1 -8.64 -19.28 -0.09
C MET A 1 -8.00 -18.26 0.83
N SER A 2 -6.67 -18.23 0.91
CA SER A 2 -6.03 -17.25 1.77
C SER A 2 -6.09 -15.87 1.14
N ASP A 3 -6.61 -14.92 1.91
CA ASP A 3 -6.63 -13.52 1.55
C ASP A 3 -5.21 -12.98 1.62
N LEU A 4 -4.86 -11.99 0.81
CA LEU A 4 -3.56 -11.33 0.88
C LEU A 4 -3.31 -10.74 2.28
N SER A 5 -4.37 -10.28 2.95
CA SER A 5 -4.24 -9.70 4.29
C SER A 5 -3.71 -10.70 5.33
N ASP A 6 -3.78 -11.99 5.06
CA ASP A 6 -3.26 -13.02 5.96
C ASP A 6 -1.78 -13.30 5.76
N LYS A 7 -1.19 -12.80 4.70
CA LYS A 7 0.23 -12.99 4.42
C LYS A 7 1.08 -11.95 5.13
N LYS A 8 2.37 -12.25 5.30
CA LYS A 8 3.31 -11.29 5.86
C LYS A 8 4.11 -10.65 4.73
N CYS A 9 4.44 -9.38 4.90
CA CYS A 9 5.34 -8.70 3.99
C CYS A 9 6.74 -9.25 4.17
N ILE A 10 7.40 -9.58 3.05
CA ILE A 10 8.78 -10.08 3.06
C ILE A 10 9.67 -8.91 2.68
N PRO A 11 10.74 -8.62 3.46
CA PRO A 11 11.65 -7.54 3.09
C PRO A 11 12.22 -7.75 1.70
N CYS A 12 12.23 -6.68 0.91
CA CYS A 12 12.78 -6.73 -0.45
C CYS A 12 14.19 -6.16 -0.44
N GLU A 13 15.16 -6.97 -0.84
CA GLU A 13 16.57 -6.59 -0.79
C GLU A 13 17.07 -5.99 -2.11
N GLY A 14 16.17 -5.72 -3.05
CA GLY A 14 16.52 -5.05 -4.28
C GLY A 14 17.09 -5.94 -5.38
N ASN A 15 17.10 -7.25 -5.16
CA ASN A 15 17.63 -8.20 -6.14
C ASN A 15 16.54 -8.97 -6.89
N ILE A 16 15.28 -8.57 -6.76
CA ILE A 16 14.17 -9.09 -7.56
C ILE A 16 13.63 -7.98 -8.45
N PRO A 17 13.16 -8.29 -9.65
CA PRO A 17 12.59 -7.25 -10.51
C PRO A 17 11.24 -6.81 -9.99
N PRO A 18 10.86 -5.54 -10.20
CA PRO A 18 9.51 -5.10 -9.87
C PRO A 18 8.49 -5.82 -10.76
N PHE A 19 7.25 -5.90 -10.28
CA PHE A 19 6.15 -6.46 -11.07
C PHE A 19 6.00 -5.69 -12.38
N ASP A 20 5.77 -6.43 -13.49
CA ASP A 20 5.39 -5.82 -14.74
C ASP A 20 3.88 -5.51 -14.73
N LYS A 21 3.38 -4.88 -15.80
CA LYS A 21 1.96 -4.49 -15.88
C LYS A 21 1.02 -5.68 -15.71
N LYS A 22 1.40 -6.84 -16.20
CA LYS A 22 0.59 -8.05 -16.12
C LYS A 22 0.40 -8.50 -14.69
N GLU A 23 1.51 -8.57 -13.93
CA GLU A 23 1.49 -8.95 -12.52
C GLU A 23 0.73 -7.92 -11.69
N ILE A 24 0.96 -6.63 -11.95
CA ILE A 24 0.25 -5.56 -11.27
C ILE A 24 -1.26 -5.71 -11.48
N HIS A 25 -1.68 -5.93 -12.71
CA HIS A 25 -3.10 -6.08 -13.04
C HIS A 25 -3.72 -7.28 -12.34
N LYS A 26 -2.99 -8.37 -12.27
CA LYS A 26 -3.41 -9.59 -11.59
C LYS A 26 -3.62 -9.35 -10.09
N TYR A 27 -2.66 -8.69 -9.44
CA TYR A 27 -2.73 -8.43 -8.00
C TYR A 27 -3.71 -7.33 -7.65
N LEU A 28 -3.92 -6.37 -8.55
CA LEU A 28 -4.84 -5.27 -8.32
C LEU A 28 -6.28 -5.77 -8.09
N LYS A 29 -6.63 -6.91 -8.67
CA LYS A 29 -7.94 -7.53 -8.48
C LYS A 29 -8.12 -8.11 -7.08
N LYS A 30 -7.02 -8.26 -6.33
CA LYS A 30 -7.05 -8.84 -4.99
C LYS A 30 -7.18 -7.80 -3.88
N VAL A 31 -7.13 -6.53 -4.23
CA VAL A 31 -7.31 -5.41 -3.30
C VAL A 31 -8.46 -4.55 -3.79
N ASP A 32 -9.02 -3.72 -2.89
CA ASP A 32 -10.24 -2.97 -3.18
C ASP A 32 -9.99 -1.48 -3.18
N GLY A 33 -10.29 -0.83 -4.32
CA GLY A 33 -10.27 0.62 -4.41
C GLY A 33 -8.89 1.26 -4.54
N TRP A 34 -7.86 0.47 -4.82
CA TRP A 34 -6.51 1.00 -5.03
C TRP A 34 -6.26 1.27 -6.50
N ASP A 35 -5.66 2.42 -6.78
CA ASP A 35 -5.23 2.78 -8.14
C ASP A 35 -3.74 2.54 -8.26
N VAL A 36 -3.30 2.27 -9.49
CA VAL A 36 -1.89 2.17 -9.82
C VAL A 36 -1.52 3.37 -10.68
N LYS A 37 -0.47 4.08 -10.26
CA LYS A 37 0.07 5.21 -11.01
C LYS A 37 1.57 5.02 -11.14
N HIS A 38 2.21 5.84 -11.95
CA HIS A 38 3.67 5.81 -12.08
C HIS A 38 4.21 7.22 -12.02
N ASP A 39 5.46 7.33 -11.59
CA ASP A 39 6.17 8.60 -11.56
C ASP A 39 6.82 8.86 -12.94
N ASN A 40 7.61 9.94 -13.03
CA ASN A 40 8.28 10.32 -14.28
C ASN A 40 9.30 9.28 -14.76
N GLU A 41 9.78 8.44 -13.87
CA GLU A 41 10.72 7.35 -14.18
C GLU A 41 10.02 6.04 -14.47
N LYS A 42 8.68 6.07 -14.59
CA LYS A 42 7.82 4.92 -14.82
C LYS A 42 7.88 3.88 -13.70
N SER A 43 8.19 4.32 -12.48
CA SER A 43 8.11 3.46 -11.30
C SER A 43 6.68 3.46 -10.78
N TYR A 44 6.08 2.27 -10.70
CA TYR A 44 4.68 2.15 -10.30
C TYR A 44 4.51 2.21 -8.80
N PHE A 45 3.37 2.73 -8.36
CA PHE A 45 2.98 2.73 -6.96
C PHE A 45 1.47 2.57 -6.83
N LEU A 46 1.03 2.08 -5.66
CA LEU A 46 -0.38 2.01 -5.31
C LEU A 46 -0.78 3.28 -4.59
N ILE A 47 -2.00 3.76 -4.83
CA ILE A 47 -2.51 4.93 -4.13
C ILE A 47 -4.00 4.76 -3.85
N LYS A 48 -4.44 5.19 -2.66
CA LYS A 48 -5.84 5.17 -2.28
C LYS A 48 -6.11 6.31 -1.31
N GLU A 49 -7.25 6.98 -1.51
CA GLU A 49 -7.68 8.03 -0.60
C GLU A 49 -8.88 7.54 0.20
N PHE A 50 -8.81 7.69 1.51
CA PHE A 50 -9.88 7.32 2.44
C PHE A 50 -10.54 8.60 2.95
N LYS A 51 -11.86 8.59 3.11
CA LYS A 51 -12.63 9.75 3.57
C LYS A 51 -13.16 9.52 4.97
N PHE A 52 -13.15 10.58 5.78
CA PHE A 52 -13.61 10.52 7.17
C PHE A 52 -14.45 11.74 7.48
N ARG A 53 -15.11 11.72 8.65
CA ARG A 53 -16.02 12.80 9.05
C ARG A 53 -15.31 14.01 9.63
N ASN A 54 -14.07 13.83 10.11
CA ASN A 54 -13.33 14.91 10.75
C ASN A 54 -11.85 14.57 10.85
N PHE A 55 -11.07 15.46 11.43
CA PHE A 55 -9.62 15.29 11.58
C PHE A 55 -9.30 14.13 12.53
N PHE A 56 -10.04 14.02 13.62
CA PHE A 56 -9.80 12.97 14.63
C PHE A 56 -9.89 11.58 14.02
N GLU A 57 -10.90 11.35 13.20
CA GLU A 57 -11.06 10.05 12.54
C GLU A 57 -9.93 9.77 11.54
N SER A 58 -9.51 10.80 10.81
CA SER A 58 -8.36 10.68 9.90
C SER A 58 -7.10 10.30 10.66
N GLN A 59 -6.83 10.99 11.77
CA GLN A 59 -5.66 10.74 12.60
C GLN A 59 -5.67 9.32 13.19
N ASN A 60 -6.83 8.88 13.68
CA ASN A 60 -6.95 7.51 14.20
C ASN A 60 -6.62 6.47 13.13
N PHE A 61 -7.09 6.69 11.92
CA PHE A 61 -6.81 5.78 10.81
C PHE A 61 -5.30 5.75 10.51
N VAL A 62 -4.65 6.92 10.47
CA VAL A 62 -3.20 7.02 10.25
C VAL A 62 -2.43 6.22 11.31
N ASN A 63 -2.86 6.34 12.57
CA ASN A 63 -2.19 5.61 13.67
C ASN A 63 -2.31 4.09 13.47
N LYS A 64 -3.47 3.62 13.03
CA LYS A 64 -3.67 2.19 12.76
C LYS A 64 -2.84 1.70 11.59
N VAL A 65 -2.77 2.50 10.53
CA VAL A 65 -1.92 2.18 9.36
C VAL A 65 -0.47 2.10 9.79
N GLY A 66 -0.03 3.07 10.61
CA GLY A 66 1.35 3.10 11.11
C GLY A 66 1.72 1.86 11.90
N MET A 67 0.80 1.37 12.74
CA MET A 67 1.03 0.16 13.52
C MET A 67 1.20 -1.06 12.63
N ILE A 68 0.38 -1.17 11.59
CA ILE A 68 0.49 -2.26 10.62
C ILE A 68 1.83 -2.17 9.87
N ALA A 69 2.18 -0.97 9.41
CA ALA A 69 3.42 -0.74 8.67
C ALA A 69 4.65 -1.13 9.50
N GLU A 70 4.67 -0.75 10.78
CA GLU A 70 5.77 -1.12 11.68
C GLU A 70 5.85 -2.61 11.89
N LYS A 71 4.71 -3.25 12.10
CA LYS A 71 4.66 -4.70 12.31
C LYS A 71 5.16 -5.47 11.09
N GLU A 72 4.81 -4.99 9.90
CA GLU A 72 5.17 -5.65 8.64
C GLU A 72 6.56 -5.24 8.12
N GLY A 73 7.15 -4.20 8.69
CA GLY A 73 8.43 -3.71 8.19
C GLY A 73 8.35 -3.13 6.78
N HIS A 74 7.18 -2.63 6.39
CA HIS A 74 6.94 -2.06 5.07
C HIS A 74 6.18 -0.77 5.24
N HIS A 75 6.79 0.36 4.86
CA HIS A 75 6.29 1.69 5.25
C HIS A 75 5.75 2.46 4.06
N PRO A 76 4.45 2.82 4.08
CA PRO A 76 3.85 3.65 3.03
C PRO A 76 4.15 5.12 3.27
N ASP A 77 3.93 5.94 2.25
CA ASP A 77 3.86 7.38 2.42
C ASP A 77 2.42 7.75 2.76
N ILE A 78 2.24 8.55 3.79
CA ILE A 78 0.91 8.92 4.28
C ILE A 78 0.77 10.43 4.28
N SER A 79 -0.34 10.90 3.70
CA SER A 79 -0.72 12.31 3.71
C SER A 79 -2.15 12.37 4.24
N PHE A 80 -2.40 13.19 5.26
CA PHE A 80 -3.75 13.26 5.83
C PHE A 80 -4.06 14.65 6.33
N GLY A 81 -5.35 14.89 6.52
CA GLY A 81 -5.83 16.14 7.06
C GLY A 81 -7.27 15.99 7.51
N TRP A 82 -8.00 17.09 7.59
CA TRP A 82 -9.39 17.05 8.02
C TRP A 82 -10.22 16.26 7.01
N GLY A 83 -10.72 15.11 7.43
CA GLY A 83 -11.65 14.30 6.63
C GLY A 83 -11.02 13.43 5.55
N TYR A 84 -9.69 13.31 5.49
CA TYR A 84 -9.07 12.45 4.49
C TYR A 84 -7.75 11.86 4.93
N CYS A 85 -7.40 10.74 4.32
CA CYS A 85 -6.08 10.12 4.44
C CYS A 85 -5.71 9.50 3.10
N LYS A 86 -4.58 9.88 2.55
CA LYS A 86 -4.08 9.36 1.27
C LYS A 86 -2.86 8.49 1.54
N ILE A 87 -2.90 7.25 1.05
CA ILE A 87 -1.84 6.27 1.28
C ILE A 87 -1.19 5.92 -0.06
N LYS A 88 0.14 6.02 -0.10
CA LYS A 88 0.92 5.66 -1.28
C LYS A 88 1.88 4.53 -0.89
N ILE A 89 1.84 3.42 -1.63
CA ILE A 89 2.64 2.23 -1.32
C ILE A 89 3.52 1.87 -2.51
N PHE A 90 4.81 1.67 -2.25
CA PHE A 90 5.73 1.11 -3.23
C PHE A 90 6.97 0.60 -2.50
N THR A 91 7.78 -0.21 -3.19
CA THR A 91 9.00 -0.77 -2.62
C THR A 91 10.20 0.00 -3.18
N HIS A 92 10.86 0.79 -2.31
CA HIS A 92 11.99 1.64 -2.70
C HIS A 92 13.15 0.85 -3.32
N ALA A 93 13.45 -0.32 -2.76
CA ALA A 93 14.61 -1.10 -3.16
C ALA A 93 14.56 -1.55 -4.62
N ILE A 94 13.36 -1.73 -5.18
CA ILE A 94 13.19 -2.19 -6.57
C ILE A 94 12.55 -1.12 -7.45
N LYS A 95 12.29 0.07 -6.91
CA LYS A 95 11.66 1.19 -7.62
C LYS A 95 10.36 0.79 -8.31
N GLY A 96 9.49 0.10 -7.58
CA GLY A 96 8.23 -0.38 -8.13
C GLY A 96 7.45 -1.21 -7.14
N LEU A 97 6.62 -2.11 -7.68
CA LEU A 97 5.71 -2.93 -6.88
C LEU A 97 6.15 -4.37 -6.82
N ALA A 98 5.87 -5.01 -5.69
CA ALA A 98 6.06 -6.43 -5.45
C ALA A 98 4.85 -6.93 -4.66
N GLU A 99 4.79 -8.22 -4.37
CA GLU A 99 3.67 -8.79 -3.61
C GLU A 99 3.46 -8.09 -2.27
N SER A 100 4.54 -7.71 -1.58
CA SER A 100 4.45 -7.06 -0.27
C SER A 100 3.64 -5.76 -0.30
N ASP A 101 3.68 -5.03 -1.40
CA ASP A 101 2.89 -3.80 -1.53
C ASP A 101 1.40 -4.10 -1.52
N PHE A 102 1.00 -5.15 -2.21
CA PHE A 102 -0.41 -5.56 -2.26
C PHE A 102 -0.86 -6.20 -0.95
N ILE A 103 0.05 -6.90 -0.26
CA ILE A 103 -0.24 -7.44 1.07
C ILE A 103 -0.52 -6.30 2.05
N LEU A 104 0.31 -5.26 2.03
CA LEU A 104 0.10 -4.09 2.89
C LEU A 104 -1.22 -3.41 2.57
N ALA A 105 -1.52 -3.22 1.28
CA ALA A 105 -2.79 -2.62 0.84
C ALA A 105 -3.98 -3.43 1.37
N ALA A 106 -3.92 -4.76 1.26
CA ALA A 106 -5.00 -5.63 1.74
C ALA A 106 -5.18 -5.53 3.26
N LYS A 107 -4.09 -5.43 4.01
CA LYS A 107 -4.16 -5.28 5.48
C LYS A 107 -4.75 -3.93 5.86
N ILE A 108 -4.41 -2.87 5.16
CA ILE A 108 -4.98 -1.54 5.39
C ILE A 108 -6.49 -1.56 5.12
N ASP A 109 -6.92 -2.26 4.09
CA ASP A 109 -8.35 -2.37 3.76
C ASP A 109 -9.17 -3.08 4.85
N LYS A 110 -8.51 -3.83 5.74
CA LYS A 110 -9.18 -4.53 6.84
C LYS A 110 -9.34 -3.70 8.11
N ILE A 111 -8.83 -2.51 8.17
CA ILE A 111 -8.92 -1.64 9.36
C ILE A 111 -10.37 -1.24 9.62
#